data_725bf4d25beed0373e5cba518720990e
#
_entry.id   725bf4d25beed0373e5cba518720990e
#
_cell.length_a   1.000
_cell.length_b   1.000
_cell.length_c   1.000
_cell.angle_alpha   90.00
_cell.angle_beta   90.00
_cell.angle_gamma   90.00
#
_symmetry.space_group_name_H-M   'P 1'
#
loop_
_entity.id
_entity.type
_entity.pdbx_description
1 polymer ?
#
loop_
_entity_poly.entity_id
_entity_poly.type
_entity_poly.pdbx_seq_one_letter_code
_entity_poly.pdbx_strand_id
1 'polypeptide(L)'
;MESRSQETEFRIPKIGIYTGKGASHSWLWFVEIFERLGFYDLSFLTEVDLVCGGLENMDVLAVSGGDTFAIAEALGPQGANRLKAFITRGGLYLGSCAGAYLPLNSSKEHLNHFNFVPAKITNLTKTLPQNHGLKEKFCTCYGCSYIFHAVREAVEVTTSGMPPFGVSTTFTAPLYGGPPMTVTNPASVLATYTDFTHKTLFLVDRKLAEKTLLGNAAVIREKMGLGHLHLFGPHFEHPHFSEANLFLTNAMMHDLPYKTIPAENPEDGMAILAGSEKKGFIRDFKRELSNSRIVAAGLEMIPLKWTIGSKVYETGKIRVFLEALWQRIRSFERDGSILVRAGEDDRLVQTALHVTENIRQIKKGWDQKTDTLETATALFGLLNKTSALFLGIY
;
A
#
# COMPACT_ATOMS: atom_id res chain seq x y z
N MET A 1 10.21 32.94 35.36
CA MET A 1 9.97 32.25 34.08
C MET A 1 10.03 30.75 34.38
N GLU A 2 8.85 30.20 34.68
CA GLU A 2 8.72 28.78 34.92
C GLU A 2 8.80 28.04 33.58
N SER A 3 9.81 27.21 33.40
CA SER A 3 9.87 26.25 32.34
C SER A 3 8.77 25.21 32.57
N ARG A 4 7.65 25.35 31.89
CA ARG A 4 6.70 24.24 31.75
C ARG A 4 7.47 23.09 31.10
N SER A 5 7.82 22.07 31.88
CA SER A 5 8.17 20.76 31.37
C SER A 5 7.00 20.34 30.48
N GLN A 6 7.22 20.23 29.16
CA GLN A 6 6.28 19.57 28.27
C GLN A 6 6.21 18.13 28.75
N GLU A 7 5.16 17.77 29.47
CA GLU A 7 4.80 16.38 29.70
C GLU A 7 4.66 15.74 28.34
N THR A 8 5.50 14.75 28.07
CA THR A 8 5.48 14.02 26.82
C THR A 8 4.21 13.18 26.82
N GLU A 9 3.20 13.61 26.07
CA GLU A 9 1.96 12.86 25.92
C GLU A 9 2.26 11.51 25.26
N PHE A 10 1.76 10.44 25.89
CA PHE A 10 1.86 9.09 25.35
C PHE A 10 0.49 8.68 24.82
N ARG A 11 0.42 8.33 23.56
CA ARG A 11 -0.83 7.81 22.97
C ARG A 11 -0.58 6.84 21.82
N ILE A 12 -1.61 6.09 21.47
CA ILE A 12 -1.64 5.20 20.32
C ILE A 12 -2.03 6.05 19.09
N PRO A 13 -1.26 6.01 17.99
CA PRO A 13 -1.62 6.71 16.77
C PRO A 13 -2.87 6.11 16.14
N LYS A 14 -3.77 6.94 15.67
CA LYS A 14 -4.90 6.54 14.82
C LYS A 14 -4.42 6.46 13.38
N ILE A 15 -4.41 5.25 12.82
CA ILE A 15 -3.82 4.97 11.52
C ILE A 15 -4.91 4.63 10.50
N GLY A 16 -5.01 5.43 9.44
CA GLY A 16 -5.81 5.13 8.27
C GLY A 16 -4.98 4.47 7.18
N ILE A 17 -5.54 3.47 6.51
CA ILE A 17 -4.94 2.82 5.34
C ILE A 17 -5.90 2.99 4.16
N TYR A 18 -5.43 3.56 3.06
CA TYR A 18 -6.24 3.71 1.85
C TYR A 18 -6.42 2.37 1.15
N THR A 19 -7.67 1.95 0.99
CA THR A 19 -8.09 0.68 0.37
C THR A 19 -9.08 0.86 -0.78
N GLY A 20 -9.33 2.11 -1.19
CA GLY A 20 -10.30 2.48 -2.22
C GLY A 20 -9.85 2.19 -3.65
N LYS A 21 -10.53 2.82 -4.62
CA LYS A 21 -10.26 2.65 -6.05
C LYS A 21 -8.79 2.95 -6.36
N GLY A 22 -8.16 2.08 -7.12
CA GLY A 22 -6.75 2.17 -7.49
C GLY A 22 -5.77 1.52 -6.49
N ALA A 23 -6.15 1.26 -5.25
CA ALA A 23 -5.31 0.53 -4.31
C ALA A 23 -5.11 -0.93 -4.75
N SER A 24 -3.89 -1.46 -4.62
CA SER A 24 -3.60 -2.87 -4.88
C SER A 24 -3.31 -3.63 -3.59
N HIS A 25 -3.06 -4.92 -3.69
CA HIS A 25 -2.78 -5.81 -2.56
C HIS A 25 -1.69 -5.33 -1.57
N SER A 26 -0.81 -4.43 -1.97
CA SER A 26 0.33 -4.00 -1.13
C SER A 26 -0.07 -3.21 0.12
N TRP A 27 -1.29 -2.69 0.23
CA TRP A 27 -1.76 -2.10 1.47
C TRP A 27 -1.84 -3.11 2.63
N LEU A 28 -1.99 -4.41 2.34
CA LEU A 28 -1.92 -5.48 3.33
C LEU A 28 -0.53 -5.58 4.00
N TRP A 29 0.52 -5.15 3.33
CA TRP A 29 1.86 -5.10 3.90
C TRP A 29 1.99 -4.00 4.98
N PHE A 30 1.30 -2.87 4.81
CA PHE A 30 1.19 -1.86 5.88
C PHE A 30 0.46 -2.42 7.10
N VAL A 31 -0.64 -3.15 6.89
CA VAL A 31 -1.35 -3.83 8.00
C VAL A 31 -0.39 -4.73 8.78
N GLU A 32 0.37 -5.57 8.08
CA GLU A 32 1.31 -6.50 8.72
C GLU A 32 2.41 -5.79 9.51
N ILE A 33 2.94 -4.67 9.01
CA ILE A 33 3.93 -3.90 9.75
C ILE A 33 3.31 -3.24 10.97
N PHE A 34 2.15 -2.62 10.84
CA PHE A 34 1.50 -1.95 11.96
C PHE A 34 1.13 -2.94 13.06
N GLU A 35 0.62 -4.12 12.72
CA GLU A 35 0.38 -5.20 13.68
C GLU A 35 1.66 -5.65 14.39
N ARG A 36 2.78 -5.79 13.67
CA ARG A 36 4.09 -6.12 14.27
C ARG A 36 4.58 -5.05 15.24
N LEU A 37 4.14 -3.79 15.06
CA LEU A 37 4.43 -2.68 15.97
C LEU A 37 3.44 -2.58 17.13
N GLY A 38 2.44 -3.47 17.19
CA GLY A 38 1.39 -3.44 18.20
C GLY A 38 0.27 -2.44 17.93
N PHE A 39 0.15 -1.94 16.69
CA PHE A 39 -0.95 -1.08 16.28
C PHE A 39 -2.03 -1.90 15.59
N TYR A 40 -3.10 -2.19 16.31
CA TYR A 40 -4.22 -3.01 15.83
C TYR A 40 -5.45 -2.18 15.47
N ASP A 41 -5.61 -0.99 16.02
CA ASP A 41 -6.73 -0.08 15.70
C ASP A 41 -6.45 0.63 14.36
N LEU A 42 -6.71 -0.09 13.26
CA LEU A 42 -6.49 0.37 11.90
C LEU A 42 -7.82 0.70 11.22
N SER A 43 -7.90 1.86 10.60
CA SER A 43 -9.06 2.27 9.80
C SER A 43 -8.80 2.05 8.32
N PHE A 44 -9.69 1.33 7.62
CA PHE A 44 -9.61 1.07 6.19
C PHE A 44 -10.48 2.06 5.43
N LEU A 45 -9.84 3.03 4.76
CA LEU A 45 -10.48 4.20 4.18
C LEU A 45 -10.58 4.08 2.66
N THR A 46 -11.78 4.28 2.13
CA THR A 46 -12.04 4.44 0.69
C THR A 46 -11.94 5.91 0.28
N GLU A 47 -12.02 6.20 -1.03
CA GLU A 47 -12.13 7.57 -1.53
C GLU A 47 -13.36 8.31 -0.96
N VAL A 48 -14.46 7.60 -0.73
CA VAL A 48 -15.66 8.18 -0.14
C VAL A 48 -15.40 8.59 1.30
N ASP A 49 -14.76 7.74 2.08
CA ASP A 49 -14.42 8.03 3.47
C ASP A 49 -13.48 9.25 3.57
N LEU A 50 -12.47 9.34 2.69
CA LEU A 50 -11.56 10.49 2.67
C LEU A 50 -12.29 11.81 2.37
N VAL A 51 -13.20 11.80 1.40
CA VAL A 51 -13.98 12.97 1.03
C VAL A 51 -14.97 13.35 2.13
N CYS A 52 -15.59 12.37 2.79
CA CYS A 52 -16.60 12.57 3.84
C CYS A 52 -16.04 12.86 5.24
N GLY A 53 -14.73 13.09 5.39
CA GLY A 53 -14.13 13.49 6.68
C GLY A 53 -13.47 12.36 7.47
N GLY A 54 -13.29 11.17 6.88
CA GLY A 54 -12.63 10.04 7.53
C GLY A 54 -11.20 10.28 8.00
N LEU A 55 -10.57 11.38 7.56
CA LEU A 55 -9.25 11.81 8.03
C LEU A 55 -9.28 12.70 9.29
N GLU A 56 -10.43 13.16 9.76
CA GLU A 56 -10.49 14.17 10.82
C GLU A 56 -9.85 13.70 12.13
N ASN A 57 -9.99 12.43 12.44
CA ASN A 57 -9.45 11.82 13.64
C ASN A 57 -8.19 10.96 13.39
N MET A 58 -7.61 11.00 12.21
CA MET A 58 -6.41 10.22 11.91
C MET A 58 -5.14 11.02 12.20
N ASP A 59 -4.11 10.33 12.66
CA ASP A 59 -2.75 10.86 12.83
C ASP A 59 -1.86 10.48 11.65
N VAL A 60 -2.07 9.28 11.10
CA VAL A 60 -1.31 8.72 9.98
C VAL A 60 -2.26 8.28 8.88
N LEU A 61 -1.90 8.55 7.63
CA LEU A 61 -2.53 7.95 6.46
C LEU A 61 -1.48 7.23 5.63
N ALA A 62 -1.63 5.92 5.46
CA ALA A 62 -0.81 5.10 4.59
C ALA A 62 -1.50 4.88 3.23
N VAL A 63 -0.82 5.21 2.14
CA VAL A 63 -1.25 4.97 0.76
C VAL A 63 -0.18 4.13 0.07
N SER A 64 -0.50 2.87 -0.22
CA SER A 64 0.43 1.90 -0.78
C SER A 64 0.43 1.89 -2.32
N GLY A 65 1.02 0.85 -2.88
CA GLY A 65 1.09 0.63 -4.32
C GLY A 65 -0.28 0.43 -4.96
N GLY A 66 -0.34 0.71 -6.25
CA GLY A 66 -1.59 0.60 -6.99
C GLY A 66 -1.52 1.28 -8.35
N ASP A 67 -2.64 1.85 -8.76
CA ASP A 67 -2.79 2.70 -9.92
C ASP A 67 -2.97 4.15 -9.46
N THR A 68 -1.89 4.95 -9.55
CA THR A 68 -1.89 6.35 -9.11
C THR A 68 -2.94 7.20 -9.83
N PHE A 69 -3.21 6.93 -11.11
CA PHE A 69 -4.21 7.68 -11.87
C PHE A 69 -5.62 7.34 -11.39
N ALA A 70 -5.90 6.07 -11.16
CA ALA A 70 -7.19 5.63 -10.62
C ALA A 70 -7.43 6.17 -9.20
N ILE A 71 -6.38 6.24 -8.35
CA ILE A 71 -6.45 6.87 -7.02
C ILE A 71 -6.77 8.37 -7.17
N ALA A 72 -6.03 9.07 -8.01
CA ALA A 72 -6.19 10.52 -8.20
C ALA A 72 -7.56 10.87 -8.80
N GLU A 73 -8.04 10.10 -9.78
CA GLU A 73 -9.36 10.26 -10.37
C GLU A 73 -10.49 10.05 -9.35
N ALA A 74 -10.38 8.99 -8.54
CA ALA A 74 -11.40 8.66 -7.54
C ALA A 74 -11.48 9.71 -6.42
N LEU A 75 -10.34 10.20 -5.95
CA LEU A 75 -10.27 11.25 -4.93
C LEU A 75 -10.70 12.61 -5.47
N GLY A 76 -10.34 12.92 -6.70
CA GLY A 76 -10.63 14.19 -7.34
C GLY A 76 -10.10 15.42 -6.57
N PRO A 77 -10.55 16.64 -6.96
CA PRO A 77 -10.16 17.88 -6.28
C PRO A 77 -10.58 17.90 -4.80
N GLN A 78 -11.72 17.31 -4.45
CA GLN A 78 -12.21 17.26 -3.07
C GLN A 78 -11.31 16.41 -2.19
N GLY A 79 -10.96 15.20 -2.63
CA GLY A 79 -10.02 14.34 -1.92
C GLY A 79 -8.63 14.98 -1.79
N ALA A 80 -8.14 15.65 -2.83
CA ALA A 80 -6.89 16.40 -2.77
C ALA A 80 -6.92 17.50 -1.69
N ASN A 81 -8.01 18.27 -1.60
CA ASN A 81 -8.20 19.30 -0.58
C ASN A 81 -8.25 18.69 0.83
N ARG A 82 -8.95 17.56 1.01
CA ARG A 82 -9.01 16.83 2.31
C ARG A 82 -7.63 16.32 2.73
N LEU A 83 -6.87 15.73 1.81
CA LEU A 83 -5.50 15.28 2.06
C LEU A 83 -4.59 16.46 2.42
N LYS A 84 -4.66 17.55 1.68
CA LYS A 84 -3.89 18.76 1.97
C LYS A 84 -4.20 19.32 3.35
N ALA A 85 -5.49 19.41 3.71
CA ALA A 85 -5.93 19.89 5.02
C ALA A 85 -5.46 18.94 6.14
N PHE A 86 -5.54 17.62 5.93
CA PHE A 86 -5.05 16.60 6.85
C PHE A 86 -3.56 16.81 7.16
N ILE A 87 -2.71 16.89 6.13
CA ILE A 87 -1.27 17.08 6.31
C ILE A 87 -0.98 18.45 6.95
N THR A 88 -1.62 19.52 6.46
CA THR A 88 -1.36 20.88 6.95
C THR A 88 -1.66 21.04 8.44
N ARG A 89 -2.65 20.32 8.99
CA ARG A 89 -2.99 20.36 10.44
C ARG A 89 -2.13 19.48 11.32
N GLY A 90 -1.17 18.72 10.76
CA GLY A 90 -0.23 17.88 11.52
C GLY A 90 -0.28 16.40 11.19
N GLY A 91 -1.13 15.98 10.26
CA GLY A 91 -1.21 14.59 9.82
C GLY A 91 0.05 14.12 9.10
N LEU A 92 0.39 12.84 9.28
CA LEU A 92 1.51 12.18 8.62
C LEU A 92 1.02 11.35 7.43
N TYR A 93 1.52 11.67 6.23
CA TYR A 93 1.26 10.91 5.01
C TYR A 93 2.42 9.96 4.71
N LEU A 94 2.14 8.65 4.63
CA LEU A 94 3.08 7.61 4.22
C LEU A 94 2.68 7.11 2.84
N GLY A 95 3.38 7.54 1.80
CA GLY A 95 3.12 7.12 0.42
C GLY A 95 4.17 6.13 -0.08
N SER A 96 3.76 4.94 -0.54
CA SER A 96 4.65 3.95 -1.14
C SER A 96 4.25 3.67 -2.58
N CYS A 97 5.23 3.56 -3.50
CA CYS A 97 4.99 3.28 -4.92
C CYS A 97 3.93 4.22 -5.52
N ALA A 98 2.69 3.75 -5.78
CA ALA A 98 1.60 4.59 -6.30
C ALA A 98 1.26 5.76 -5.35
N GLY A 99 1.27 5.50 -4.04
CA GLY A 99 1.08 6.54 -3.02
C GLY A 99 2.22 7.55 -2.98
N ALA A 100 3.44 7.16 -3.37
CA ALA A 100 4.55 8.10 -3.50
C ALA A 100 4.42 8.97 -4.77
N TYR A 101 3.93 8.41 -5.88
CA TYR A 101 3.69 9.20 -7.09
C TYR A 101 2.61 10.28 -6.91
N LEU A 102 1.59 10.01 -6.09
CA LEU A 102 0.40 10.85 -5.97
C LEU A 102 0.71 12.32 -5.64
N PRO A 103 1.53 12.66 -4.61
CA PRO A 103 1.79 14.05 -4.23
C PRO A 103 2.94 14.71 -4.99
N LEU A 104 3.59 14.01 -5.93
CA LEU A 104 4.68 14.56 -6.73
C LEU A 104 4.18 15.57 -7.77
N ASN A 105 5.04 16.53 -8.09
CA ASN A 105 4.72 17.57 -9.05
C ASN A 105 4.46 16.99 -10.46
N SER A 106 3.23 17.16 -10.94
CA SER A 106 2.75 16.65 -12.21
C SER A 106 1.86 17.67 -12.92
N SER A 107 1.95 17.72 -14.25
CA SER A 107 1.03 18.50 -15.12
C SER A 107 -0.10 17.62 -15.70
N LYS A 108 -0.18 16.35 -15.29
CA LYS A 108 -1.22 15.44 -15.78
C LYS A 108 -2.55 15.75 -15.13
N GLU A 109 -3.62 15.61 -15.92
CA GLU A 109 -4.99 15.72 -15.45
C GLU A 109 -5.19 14.78 -14.24
N HIS A 110 -6.02 15.18 -13.31
CA HIS A 110 -6.24 14.56 -11.99
C HIS A 110 -5.03 14.62 -11.05
N LEU A 111 -3.80 14.34 -11.49
CA LEU A 111 -2.60 14.41 -10.64
C LEU A 111 -2.22 15.84 -10.25
N ASN A 112 -2.53 16.84 -11.08
CA ASN A 112 -2.17 18.25 -10.82
C ASN A 112 -2.84 18.83 -9.57
N HIS A 113 -3.91 18.22 -9.08
CA HIS A 113 -4.56 18.59 -7.81
C HIS A 113 -3.72 18.18 -6.57
N PHE A 114 -2.79 17.25 -6.75
CA PHE A 114 -1.97 16.64 -5.69
C PHE A 114 -0.52 17.14 -5.69
N ASN A 115 -0.21 18.23 -6.34
CA ASN A 115 1.13 18.82 -6.36
C ASN A 115 1.52 19.38 -4.98
N PHE A 116 1.74 18.49 -4.01
CA PHE A 116 2.00 18.84 -2.61
C PHE A 116 3.49 19.05 -2.32
N VAL A 117 4.36 18.42 -3.11
CA VAL A 117 5.80 18.44 -2.86
C VAL A 117 6.58 18.92 -4.09
N PRO A 118 7.70 19.67 -3.90
CA PRO A 118 8.52 20.21 -4.98
C PRO A 118 9.49 19.15 -5.54
N ALA A 119 9.01 17.94 -5.78
CA ALA A 119 9.77 16.81 -6.31
C ALA A 119 9.15 16.27 -7.59
N LYS A 120 9.98 15.72 -8.49
CA LYS A 120 9.59 15.17 -9.78
C LYS A 120 10.15 13.78 -9.97
N ILE A 121 9.51 13.00 -10.85
CA ILE A 121 10.02 11.68 -11.26
C ILE A 121 11.06 11.79 -12.37
N THR A 122 11.98 10.84 -12.41
CA THR A 122 13.03 10.76 -13.44
C THR A 122 12.73 9.72 -14.52
N ASN A 123 11.79 8.81 -14.29
CA ASN A 123 11.46 7.67 -15.14
C ASN A 123 10.30 7.96 -16.13
N LEU A 124 10.34 9.10 -16.81
CA LEU A 124 9.35 9.44 -17.83
C LEU A 124 9.63 8.71 -19.15
N THR A 125 8.62 8.11 -19.79
CA THR A 125 8.76 7.37 -21.07
C THR A 125 9.34 8.21 -22.20
N LYS A 126 9.13 9.53 -22.19
CA LYS A 126 9.75 10.44 -23.15
C LYS A 126 11.28 10.49 -23.10
N THR A 127 11.89 9.99 -22.03
CA THR A 127 13.36 9.89 -21.89
C THR A 127 13.92 8.58 -22.40
N LEU A 128 13.06 7.62 -22.78
CA LEU A 128 13.47 6.37 -23.41
C LEU A 128 14.08 6.64 -24.79
N PRO A 129 15.20 6.00 -25.13
CA PRO A 129 15.78 6.09 -26.47
C PRO A 129 14.82 5.57 -27.54
N GLN A 130 14.82 6.19 -28.74
CA GLN A 130 13.89 5.86 -29.83
C GLN A 130 13.95 4.40 -30.34
N ASN A 131 15.09 3.72 -30.14
CA ASN A 131 15.32 2.35 -30.62
C ASN A 131 14.91 1.26 -29.63
N HIS A 132 14.29 1.61 -28.53
CA HIS A 132 13.86 0.68 -27.51
C HIS A 132 12.50 0.05 -27.87
N GLY A 133 12.44 -0.74 -28.88
CA GLY A 133 11.21 -1.32 -29.41
C GLY A 133 10.44 -2.23 -28.46
N LEU A 134 10.42 -3.52 -28.63
CA LEU A 134 9.46 -4.46 -28.02
C LEU A 134 9.76 -4.88 -26.57
N LYS A 135 11.00 -4.81 -26.10
CA LYS A 135 11.37 -5.15 -24.71
C LYS A 135 10.74 -4.20 -23.71
N GLU A 136 10.39 -3.02 -24.13
CA GLU A 136 9.89 -1.92 -23.33
C GLU A 136 8.40 -1.95 -23.11
N LYS A 137 7.64 -2.66 -23.94
CA LYS A 137 6.23 -2.91 -23.62
C LYS A 137 6.05 -3.48 -22.22
N PHE A 138 7.01 -4.28 -21.73
CA PHE A 138 6.93 -4.84 -20.40
C PHE A 138 7.23 -3.79 -19.32
N CYS A 139 8.23 -2.93 -19.50
CA CYS A 139 8.53 -1.88 -18.52
C CYS A 139 7.45 -0.80 -18.43
N THR A 140 6.65 -0.59 -19.48
CA THR A 140 5.52 0.34 -19.51
C THR A 140 4.20 -0.29 -19.08
N CYS A 141 4.04 -1.60 -19.19
CA CYS A 141 2.81 -2.32 -18.81
C CYS A 141 2.50 -2.29 -17.28
N TYR A 142 3.51 -2.08 -16.43
CA TYR A 142 3.33 -2.00 -14.97
C TYR A 142 3.07 -0.59 -14.45
N GLY A 143 3.12 0.40 -15.32
CA GLY A 143 2.83 1.79 -15.04
C GLY A 143 1.75 2.30 -15.98
N CYS A 144 2.03 3.39 -16.59
CA CYS A 144 1.18 3.97 -17.64
C CYS A 144 2.06 4.38 -18.83
N SER A 145 1.45 4.86 -19.92
CA SER A 145 2.17 5.32 -21.10
C SER A 145 3.19 6.45 -20.84
N TYR A 146 3.16 7.08 -19.69
CA TYR A 146 4.04 8.22 -19.31
C TYR A 146 5.22 7.81 -18.45
N ILE A 147 5.16 6.66 -17.80
CA ILE A 147 6.13 6.18 -16.81
C ILE A 147 6.66 4.82 -17.27
N PHE A 148 7.97 4.62 -17.15
CA PHE A 148 8.55 3.30 -17.32
C PHE A 148 9.26 2.84 -16.06
N HIS A 149 9.38 1.54 -15.89
CA HIS A 149 10.07 0.91 -14.78
C HIS A 149 11.34 0.26 -15.29
N ALA A 150 12.49 0.78 -14.87
CA ALA A 150 13.79 0.30 -15.35
C ALA A 150 14.10 -1.10 -14.82
N VAL A 151 13.70 -1.38 -13.59
CA VAL A 151 13.96 -2.66 -12.90
C VAL A 151 12.78 -3.08 -12.02
N ARG A 152 12.83 -4.34 -11.57
CA ARG A 152 11.94 -4.90 -10.56
C ARG A 152 12.75 -5.71 -9.55
N GLU A 153 12.07 -6.17 -8.50
CA GLU A 153 12.58 -6.95 -7.38
C GLU A 153 13.47 -6.10 -6.46
N ALA A 154 14.55 -6.66 -5.95
CA ALA A 154 15.37 -6.01 -4.94
C ALA A 154 16.39 -5.02 -5.54
N VAL A 155 16.50 -3.85 -4.91
CA VAL A 155 17.52 -2.83 -5.19
C VAL A 155 18.22 -2.44 -3.89
N GLU A 156 19.44 -1.91 -3.97
CA GLU A 156 20.13 -1.32 -2.83
C GLU A 156 19.78 0.16 -2.69
N VAL A 157 19.54 0.56 -1.44
CA VAL A 157 19.34 1.95 -1.04
C VAL A 157 20.22 2.31 0.12
N THR A 158 20.77 3.53 0.11
CA THR A 158 21.61 4.05 1.18
C THR A 158 20.95 5.27 1.81
N THR A 159 20.88 5.28 3.14
CA THR A 159 20.31 6.40 3.90
C THR A 159 21.24 7.60 3.90
N SER A 160 20.70 8.80 4.02
CA SER A 160 21.49 10.05 4.01
C SER A 160 22.29 10.30 5.30
N GLY A 161 22.11 9.48 6.35
CA GLY A 161 22.69 9.73 7.66
C GLY A 161 22.06 10.92 8.42
N MET A 162 21.04 11.55 7.87
CA MET A 162 20.30 12.63 8.53
C MET A 162 19.28 12.07 9.55
N PRO A 163 18.83 12.89 10.53
CA PRO A 163 17.76 12.46 11.43
C PRO A 163 16.55 11.91 10.65
N PRO A 164 15.92 10.84 11.14
CA PRO A 164 16.10 10.22 12.46
C PRO A 164 17.20 9.16 12.55
N PHE A 165 18.01 8.94 11.51
CA PHE A 165 18.86 7.76 11.38
C PHE A 165 20.31 7.97 11.88
N GLY A 166 20.83 9.21 11.86
CA GLY A 166 22.13 9.59 12.41
C GLY A 166 23.36 8.97 11.75
N VAL A 167 23.24 7.78 11.15
CA VAL A 167 24.33 7.06 10.46
C VAL A 167 23.84 6.62 9.08
N SER A 168 24.69 6.77 8.07
CA SER A 168 24.43 6.25 6.74
C SER A 168 24.54 4.72 6.73
N THR A 169 23.46 4.04 6.31
CA THR A 169 23.40 2.59 6.19
C THR A 169 22.88 2.19 4.81
N THR A 170 23.41 1.09 4.28
CA THR A 170 22.96 0.52 3.00
C THR A 170 22.19 -0.78 3.29
N PHE A 171 21.03 -0.92 2.68
CA PHE A 171 20.19 -2.11 2.78
C PHE A 171 19.39 -2.36 1.50
N THR A 172 18.81 -3.55 1.42
CA THR A 172 18.00 -3.96 0.27
C THR A 172 16.54 -3.61 0.48
N ALA A 173 15.90 -3.11 -0.59
CA ALA A 173 14.46 -2.82 -0.60
C ALA A 173 13.81 -3.33 -1.90
N PRO A 174 12.53 -3.76 -1.88
CA PRO A 174 11.84 -4.25 -3.05
C PRO A 174 11.26 -3.10 -3.88
N LEU A 175 11.52 -3.10 -5.18
CA LEU A 175 11.03 -2.11 -6.13
C LEU A 175 10.11 -2.77 -7.16
N TYR A 176 8.82 -2.42 -7.14
CA TYR A 176 7.80 -2.96 -8.05
C TYR A 176 7.16 -1.86 -8.91
N GLY A 177 7.91 -0.81 -9.19
CA GLY A 177 7.47 0.29 -10.06
C GLY A 177 7.28 1.63 -9.37
N GLY A 178 7.82 1.81 -8.18
CA GLY A 178 7.80 3.11 -7.50
C GLY A 178 8.78 4.11 -8.11
N PRO A 179 8.63 5.42 -7.79
CA PRO A 179 9.39 6.50 -8.42
C PRO A 179 10.85 6.57 -7.96
N PRO A 180 11.79 6.74 -8.88
CA PRO A 180 13.00 7.50 -8.60
C PRO A 180 12.66 8.99 -8.66
N MET A 181 13.13 9.76 -7.66
CA MET A 181 12.71 11.14 -7.47
C MET A 181 13.89 12.11 -7.55
N THR A 182 13.64 13.27 -8.15
CA THR A 182 14.54 14.43 -8.12
C THR A 182 13.89 15.51 -7.27
N VAL A 183 14.62 16.03 -6.30
CA VAL A 183 14.17 17.06 -5.36
C VAL A 183 14.86 18.38 -5.62
N THR A 184 14.24 19.49 -5.24
CA THR A 184 14.87 20.82 -5.25
C THR A 184 15.70 21.07 -3.99
N ASN A 185 15.32 20.47 -2.87
CA ASN A 185 16.06 20.56 -1.60
C ASN A 185 16.73 19.23 -1.26
N PRO A 186 18.05 19.11 -1.34
CA PRO A 186 18.75 17.85 -0.97
C PRO A 186 18.50 17.39 0.46
N ALA A 187 18.18 18.30 1.39
CA ALA A 187 17.89 17.94 2.78
C ALA A 187 16.57 17.15 2.94
N SER A 188 15.71 17.13 1.92
CA SER A 188 14.51 16.29 1.90
C SER A 188 14.81 14.81 1.63
N VAL A 189 16.01 14.46 1.16
CA VAL A 189 16.36 13.09 0.79
C VAL A 189 16.77 12.30 2.02
N LEU A 190 15.98 11.28 2.37
CA LEU A 190 16.29 10.36 3.45
C LEU A 190 17.05 9.12 2.97
N ALA A 191 16.84 8.67 1.73
CA ALA A 191 17.60 7.58 1.12
C ALA A 191 17.69 7.73 -0.40
N THR A 192 18.77 7.21 -1.00
CA THR A 192 19.02 7.20 -2.44
C THR A 192 19.17 5.77 -2.96
N TYR A 193 18.83 5.54 -4.24
CA TYR A 193 19.17 4.30 -4.93
C TYR A 193 20.68 4.27 -5.21
N THR A 194 21.37 3.23 -4.75
CA THR A 194 22.84 3.17 -4.81
C THR A 194 23.40 2.04 -5.66
N ASP A 195 22.72 0.89 -5.70
CA ASP A 195 23.14 -0.23 -6.55
C ASP A 195 22.00 -1.21 -6.84
N PHE A 196 22.32 -2.21 -7.62
CA PHE A 196 21.46 -3.34 -7.95
C PHE A 196 21.95 -4.62 -7.26
N THR A 197 21.02 -5.46 -6.86
CA THR A 197 21.32 -6.75 -6.25
C THR A 197 21.39 -7.88 -7.31
N HIS A 198 21.84 -9.05 -6.92
CA HIS A 198 21.76 -10.24 -7.77
C HIS A 198 20.31 -10.68 -8.06
N LYS A 199 19.31 -10.18 -7.28
CA LYS A 199 17.87 -10.42 -7.49
C LYS A 199 17.19 -9.35 -8.34
N THR A 200 17.91 -8.31 -8.74
CA THR A 200 17.34 -7.24 -9.57
C THR A 200 16.98 -7.77 -10.95
N LEU A 201 15.72 -7.61 -11.34
CA LEU A 201 15.25 -7.94 -12.69
C LEU A 201 15.27 -6.67 -13.56
N PHE A 202 16.16 -6.64 -14.54
CA PHE A 202 16.25 -5.52 -15.49
C PHE A 202 15.15 -5.62 -16.55
N LEU A 203 14.36 -4.57 -16.69
CA LEU A 203 13.31 -4.45 -17.73
C LEU A 203 13.79 -3.63 -18.92
N VAL A 204 14.87 -2.88 -18.76
CA VAL A 204 15.64 -2.17 -19.80
C VAL A 204 17.10 -2.57 -19.71
N ASP A 205 17.96 -2.08 -20.58
CA ASP A 205 19.39 -2.33 -20.46
C ASP A 205 19.96 -1.71 -19.16
N ARG A 206 21.02 -2.33 -18.63
CA ARG A 206 21.59 -1.96 -17.34
C ARG A 206 22.04 -0.49 -17.29
N LYS A 207 22.63 0.04 -18.39
CA LYS A 207 23.11 1.43 -18.43
C LYS A 207 21.94 2.42 -18.31
N LEU A 208 20.82 2.12 -18.96
CA LEU A 208 19.62 2.93 -18.86
C LEU A 208 19.00 2.85 -17.44
N ALA A 209 19.02 1.65 -16.86
CA ALA A 209 18.56 1.46 -15.48
C ALA A 209 19.43 2.25 -14.48
N GLU A 210 20.76 2.19 -14.62
CA GLU A 210 21.70 2.97 -13.80
C GLU A 210 21.42 4.47 -13.93
N LYS A 211 21.34 4.99 -15.14
CA LYS A 211 21.03 6.40 -15.42
C LYS A 211 19.69 6.85 -14.84
N THR A 212 18.70 5.96 -14.80
CA THR A 212 17.34 6.29 -14.35
C THR A 212 17.21 6.24 -12.83
N LEU A 213 17.86 5.26 -12.19
CA LEU A 213 17.70 5.01 -10.76
C LEU A 213 18.84 5.57 -9.92
N LEU A 214 20.08 5.17 -10.22
CA LEU A 214 21.19 5.39 -9.29
C LEU A 214 21.44 6.88 -9.06
N GLY A 215 21.69 7.23 -7.80
CA GLY A 215 21.88 8.61 -7.36
C GLY A 215 20.59 9.43 -7.21
N ASN A 216 19.43 8.91 -7.66
CA ASN A 216 18.15 9.57 -7.44
C ASN A 216 17.59 9.20 -6.06
N ALA A 217 16.75 10.09 -5.51
CA ALA A 217 16.10 9.84 -4.23
C ALA A 217 15.16 8.63 -4.32
N ALA A 218 15.33 7.71 -3.39
CA ALA A 218 14.47 6.55 -3.16
C ALA A 218 13.41 6.86 -2.10
N VAL A 219 13.77 7.67 -1.09
CA VAL A 219 12.86 8.14 -0.04
C VAL A 219 13.08 9.63 0.17
N ILE A 220 11.98 10.37 0.21
CA ILE A 220 11.98 11.79 0.57
C ILE A 220 11.03 12.08 1.72
N ARG A 221 11.37 13.09 2.51
CA ARG A 221 10.55 13.66 3.58
C ARG A 221 10.32 15.14 3.31
N GLU A 222 9.06 15.52 3.21
CA GLU A 222 8.68 16.92 2.99
C GLU A 222 7.73 17.40 4.08
N LYS A 223 7.88 18.66 4.48
CA LYS A 223 7.02 19.30 5.47
C LYS A 223 5.93 20.09 4.76
N MET A 224 4.67 19.94 5.22
CA MET A 224 3.55 20.75 4.78
C MET A 224 2.73 21.23 5.98
N GLY A 225 2.77 22.51 6.26
CA GLY A 225 2.15 23.07 7.46
C GLY A 225 2.77 22.50 8.73
N LEU A 226 1.96 21.85 9.57
CA LEU A 226 2.41 21.18 10.79
C LEU A 226 2.77 19.71 10.58
N GLY A 227 2.35 19.09 9.47
CA GLY A 227 2.56 17.68 9.18
C GLY A 227 3.68 17.42 8.18
N HIS A 228 3.82 16.13 7.84
CA HIS A 228 4.88 15.63 6.97
C HIS A 228 4.37 14.62 5.96
N LEU A 229 5.09 14.53 4.84
CA LEU A 229 4.93 13.48 3.84
C LEU A 229 6.24 12.67 3.79
N HIS A 230 6.14 11.35 3.93
CA HIS A 230 7.21 10.41 3.62
C HIS A 230 6.83 9.66 2.35
N LEU A 231 7.64 9.81 1.31
CA LEU A 231 7.40 9.20 0.01
C LEU A 231 8.48 8.17 -0.28
N PHE A 232 8.05 6.91 -0.37
CA PHE A 232 8.91 5.75 -0.59
C PHE A 232 8.75 5.25 -2.02
N GLY A 233 9.78 5.33 -2.84
CA GLY A 233 9.80 4.71 -4.16
C GLY A 233 9.68 3.18 -4.05
N PRO A 234 10.60 2.50 -3.35
CA PRO A 234 10.45 1.07 -3.04
C PRO A 234 9.36 0.82 -2.01
N HIS A 235 8.91 -0.43 -1.91
CA HIS A 235 7.93 -0.89 -0.93
C HIS A 235 8.61 -1.21 0.41
N PHE A 236 8.92 -0.21 1.20
CA PHE A 236 9.54 -0.38 2.53
C PHE A 236 8.60 -1.08 3.53
N GLU A 237 7.31 -1.11 3.23
CA GLU A 237 6.30 -1.86 3.96
C GLU A 237 6.27 -3.36 3.62
N HIS A 238 7.09 -3.85 2.68
CA HIS A 238 7.07 -5.27 2.31
C HIS A 238 7.65 -6.14 3.43
N PRO A 239 6.90 -7.16 3.95
CA PRO A 239 7.22 -7.82 5.21
C PRO A 239 8.53 -8.63 5.23
N HIS A 240 9.09 -8.96 4.06
CA HIS A 240 10.33 -9.72 3.96
C HIS A 240 11.62 -8.87 3.95
N PHE A 241 11.51 -7.55 4.15
CA PHE A 241 12.64 -6.61 4.14
C PHE A 241 12.73 -5.88 5.48
N SER A 242 13.25 -6.56 6.49
CA SER A 242 13.25 -6.09 7.89
C SER A 242 13.96 -4.75 8.10
N GLU A 243 15.08 -4.49 7.40
CA GLU A 243 15.81 -3.23 7.50
C GLU A 243 15.02 -2.07 6.90
N ALA A 244 14.35 -2.30 5.75
CA ALA A 244 13.44 -1.32 5.15
C ALA A 244 12.22 -1.07 6.06
N ASN A 245 11.67 -2.13 6.69
CA ASN A 245 10.58 -1.99 7.65
C ASN A 245 11.02 -1.13 8.86
N LEU A 246 12.20 -1.39 9.41
CA LEU A 246 12.75 -0.62 10.53
C LEU A 246 12.93 0.86 10.15
N PHE A 247 13.43 1.12 8.93
CA PHE A 247 13.56 2.48 8.43
C PHE A 247 12.21 3.20 8.35
N LEU A 248 11.19 2.58 7.74
CA LEU A 248 9.85 3.14 7.64
C LEU A 248 9.26 3.44 9.02
N THR A 249 9.41 2.50 9.95
CA THR A 249 8.94 2.65 11.33
C THR A 249 9.61 3.82 12.03
N ASN A 250 10.94 3.91 11.97
CA ASN A 250 11.68 4.99 12.60
C ASN A 250 11.32 6.36 11.99
N ALA A 251 11.14 6.43 10.66
CA ALA A 251 10.71 7.64 9.98
C ALA A 251 9.31 8.08 10.44
N MET A 252 8.37 7.13 10.55
CA MET A 252 7.02 7.39 11.04
C MET A 252 7.04 7.92 12.48
N MET A 253 7.73 7.20 13.39
CA MET A 253 7.79 7.54 14.81
C MET A 253 8.46 8.90 15.08
N HIS A 254 9.42 9.29 14.23
CA HIS A 254 10.11 10.57 14.34
C HIS A 254 9.18 11.78 14.14
N ASP A 255 8.20 11.64 13.26
CA ASP A 255 7.33 12.76 12.88
C ASP A 255 5.97 12.75 13.58
N LEU A 256 5.71 11.78 14.43
CA LEU A 256 4.55 11.84 15.31
C LEU A 256 4.79 12.84 16.46
N PRO A 257 3.81 13.71 16.77
CA PRO A 257 3.99 14.80 17.73
C PRO A 257 4.05 14.33 19.21
N TYR A 258 3.96 13.03 19.45
CA TYR A 258 3.92 12.41 20.78
C TYR A 258 4.69 11.08 20.77
N LYS A 259 5.05 10.57 21.96
CA LYS A 259 5.61 9.23 22.09
C LYS A 259 4.50 8.20 21.93
N THR A 260 4.73 7.20 21.09
CA THR A 260 3.78 6.12 20.89
C THR A 260 3.97 5.01 21.92
N ILE A 261 2.87 4.45 22.40
CA ILE A 261 2.84 3.23 23.20
C ILE A 261 2.15 2.17 22.33
N PRO A 262 2.69 0.93 22.24
CA PRO A 262 1.93 -0.19 21.69
C PRO A 262 0.64 -0.37 22.49
N ALA A 263 -0.47 -0.71 21.83
CA ALA A 263 -1.72 -0.98 22.51
C ALA A 263 -1.57 -2.21 23.42
N GLU A 264 -1.79 -2.02 24.71
CA GLU A 264 -2.18 -3.12 25.58
C GLU A 264 -3.65 -3.37 25.25
N ASN A 265 -3.98 -4.54 24.74
CA ASN A 265 -5.28 -5.05 24.29
C ASN A 265 -6.47 -4.08 24.39
N PRO A 266 -7.15 -3.73 23.30
CA PRO A 266 -8.31 -2.85 23.35
C PRO A 266 -9.52 -3.58 23.95
N GLU A 267 -9.86 -3.27 25.20
CA GLU A 267 -11.11 -3.76 25.84
C GLU A 267 -12.30 -2.79 25.75
N ASP A 268 -12.15 -1.60 25.18
CA ASP A 268 -13.19 -0.57 25.25
C ASP A 268 -13.99 -0.43 23.95
N GLY A 269 -15.25 -0.84 24.01
CA GLY A 269 -16.34 -0.27 23.20
C GLY A 269 -16.94 -1.11 22.08
N MET A 270 -16.61 -2.39 21.90
CA MET A 270 -17.20 -3.24 20.86
C MET A 270 -18.01 -4.41 21.46
N ALA A 271 -19.11 -4.78 20.80
CA ALA A 271 -19.93 -5.92 21.20
C ALA A 271 -19.18 -7.24 20.95
N ILE A 272 -18.94 -7.99 22.02
CA ILE A 272 -18.32 -9.32 21.95
C ILE A 272 -19.39 -10.31 21.46
N LEU A 273 -19.20 -10.94 20.29
CA LEU A 273 -20.01 -12.08 19.91
C LEU A 273 -19.75 -13.26 20.84
N ALA A 274 -20.78 -13.74 21.52
CA ALA A 274 -20.67 -14.83 22.49
C ALA A 274 -20.76 -16.22 21.81
N GLY A 275 -19.77 -17.04 22.07
CA GLY A 275 -19.77 -18.50 22.08
C GLY A 275 -20.19 -19.25 20.79
N SER A 276 -21.47 -19.39 20.49
CA SER A 276 -21.95 -20.29 19.42
C SER A 276 -22.08 -19.61 18.05
N GLU A 277 -22.51 -18.35 18.00
CA GLU A 277 -22.63 -17.57 16.75
C GLU A 277 -21.26 -17.28 16.16
N LYS A 278 -20.31 -16.89 17.00
CA LYS A 278 -18.91 -16.71 16.62
C LYS A 278 -18.29 -17.96 15.98
N LYS A 279 -18.51 -19.14 16.58
CA LYS A 279 -18.00 -20.39 16.02
C LYS A 279 -18.63 -20.71 14.66
N GLY A 280 -19.91 -20.36 14.48
CA GLY A 280 -20.62 -20.51 13.21
C GLY A 280 -19.99 -19.63 12.11
N PHE A 281 -19.85 -18.35 12.37
CA PHE A 281 -19.23 -17.38 11.45
C PHE A 281 -17.82 -17.79 11.04
N ILE A 282 -16.93 -18.03 12.01
CA ILE A 282 -15.52 -18.41 11.71
C ILE A 282 -15.47 -19.67 10.86
N ARG A 283 -16.27 -20.69 11.19
CA ARG A 283 -16.34 -21.94 10.42
C ARG A 283 -16.77 -21.70 8.97
N ASP A 284 -17.82 -20.89 8.76
CA ASP A 284 -18.39 -20.68 7.44
C ASP A 284 -17.48 -19.78 6.60
N PHE A 285 -16.94 -18.71 7.16
CA PHE A 285 -15.94 -17.87 6.49
C PHE A 285 -14.67 -18.65 6.15
N LYS A 286 -14.14 -19.43 7.08
CA LYS A 286 -12.95 -20.28 6.87
C LYS A 286 -13.19 -21.32 5.76
N ARG A 287 -14.38 -21.91 5.70
CA ARG A 287 -14.76 -22.85 4.63
C ARG A 287 -14.71 -22.16 3.26
N GLU A 288 -15.32 -20.97 3.12
CA GLU A 288 -15.33 -20.26 1.84
C GLU A 288 -13.92 -19.74 1.47
N LEU A 289 -13.16 -19.27 2.44
CA LEU A 289 -11.77 -18.87 2.21
C LEU A 289 -10.89 -20.06 1.78
N SER A 290 -11.10 -21.26 2.36
CA SER A 290 -10.42 -22.49 1.94
C SER A 290 -10.79 -22.87 0.51
N ASN A 291 -12.07 -22.80 0.15
CA ASN A 291 -12.56 -23.02 -1.22
C ASN A 291 -11.90 -22.06 -2.21
N SER A 292 -11.86 -20.76 -1.90
CA SER A 292 -11.20 -19.74 -2.71
C SER A 292 -9.72 -20.05 -2.93
N ARG A 293 -8.99 -20.44 -1.88
CA ARG A 293 -7.56 -20.78 -1.94
C ARG A 293 -7.28 -21.98 -2.84
N ILE A 294 -8.10 -23.04 -2.75
CA ILE A 294 -7.97 -24.23 -3.60
C ILE A 294 -8.17 -23.87 -5.07
N VAL A 295 -9.21 -23.11 -5.39
CA VAL A 295 -9.51 -22.74 -6.79
C VAL A 295 -8.45 -21.76 -7.31
N ALA A 296 -8.01 -20.80 -6.50
CA ALA A 296 -6.95 -19.84 -6.85
C ALA A 296 -5.61 -20.52 -7.16
N ALA A 297 -5.24 -21.55 -6.37
CA ALA A 297 -4.04 -22.35 -6.64
C ALA A 297 -4.05 -22.99 -8.03
N GLY A 298 -5.23 -23.43 -8.49
CA GLY A 298 -5.41 -23.93 -9.86
C GLY A 298 -5.23 -22.85 -10.95
N LEU A 299 -5.57 -21.59 -10.66
CA LEU A 299 -5.36 -20.48 -11.59
C LEU A 299 -3.89 -20.06 -11.70
N GLU A 300 -3.08 -20.24 -10.66
CA GLU A 300 -1.66 -19.88 -10.69
C GLU A 300 -0.85 -20.70 -11.70
N MET A 301 -1.35 -21.88 -12.08
CA MET A 301 -0.77 -22.71 -13.12
C MET A 301 -1.03 -22.18 -14.55
N ILE A 302 -1.85 -21.14 -14.67
CA ILE A 302 -2.30 -20.55 -15.93
C ILE A 302 -1.65 -19.17 -16.08
N PRO A 303 -1.03 -18.85 -17.25
CA PRO A 303 -0.34 -17.56 -17.45
C PRO A 303 -1.33 -16.42 -17.75
N LEU A 304 -2.31 -16.23 -16.86
CA LEU A 304 -3.31 -15.17 -16.98
C LEU A 304 -2.78 -13.84 -16.46
N LYS A 305 -3.00 -12.79 -17.24
CA LYS A 305 -2.71 -11.40 -16.89
C LYS A 305 -3.84 -10.50 -17.36
N TRP A 306 -4.21 -9.53 -16.55
CA TRP A 306 -5.27 -8.55 -16.86
C TRP A 306 -4.71 -7.14 -16.69
N THR A 307 -4.99 -6.26 -17.63
CA THR A 307 -4.74 -4.83 -17.46
C THR A 307 -6.02 -4.15 -16.98
N ILE A 308 -6.03 -3.80 -15.69
CA ILE A 308 -7.16 -3.12 -15.05
C ILE A 308 -6.71 -1.69 -14.77
N GLY A 309 -7.33 -0.72 -15.43
CA GLY A 309 -6.83 0.65 -15.45
C GLY A 309 -5.45 0.72 -16.10
N SER A 310 -4.47 1.30 -15.43
CA SER A 310 -3.08 1.37 -15.88
C SER A 310 -2.19 0.28 -15.25
N LYS A 311 -2.76 -0.70 -14.55
CA LYS A 311 -2.00 -1.71 -13.80
C LYS A 311 -2.24 -3.13 -14.31
N VAL A 312 -1.17 -3.93 -14.36
CA VAL A 312 -1.24 -5.36 -14.66
C VAL A 312 -1.48 -6.17 -13.38
N TYR A 313 -2.50 -7.01 -13.42
CA TYR A 313 -2.84 -7.97 -12.39
C TYR A 313 -2.55 -9.39 -12.88
N GLU A 314 -1.99 -10.20 -11.99
CA GLU A 314 -1.65 -11.60 -12.21
C GLU A 314 -2.34 -12.49 -11.17
N THR A 315 -2.52 -13.77 -11.50
CA THR A 315 -3.20 -14.74 -10.62
C THR A 315 -2.57 -14.84 -9.22
N GLY A 316 -1.23 -14.73 -9.12
CA GLY A 316 -0.53 -14.76 -7.83
C GLY A 316 -0.94 -13.65 -6.86
N LYS A 317 -1.49 -12.52 -7.33
CA LYS A 317 -2.01 -11.46 -6.46
C LYS A 317 -3.28 -11.85 -5.71
N ILE A 318 -4.09 -12.75 -6.29
CA ILE A 318 -5.26 -13.33 -5.61
C ILE A 318 -4.82 -14.04 -4.34
N ARG A 319 -3.75 -14.83 -4.43
CA ARG A 319 -3.19 -15.56 -3.29
C ARG A 319 -2.76 -14.61 -2.16
N VAL A 320 -2.16 -13.47 -2.47
CA VAL A 320 -1.72 -12.52 -1.42
C VAL A 320 -2.88 -12.11 -0.52
N PHE A 321 -4.03 -11.76 -1.11
CA PHE A 321 -5.24 -11.43 -0.35
C PHE A 321 -5.72 -12.62 0.50
N LEU A 322 -5.84 -13.79 -0.12
CA LEU A 322 -6.37 -14.98 0.54
C LEU A 322 -5.46 -15.46 1.69
N GLU A 323 -4.14 -15.40 1.53
CA GLU A 323 -3.19 -15.76 2.58
C GLU A 323 -3.20 -14.76 3.74
N ALA A 324 -3.31 -13.46 3.46
CA ALA A 324 -3.42 -12.44 4.50
C ALA A 324 -4.64 -12.67 5.41
N LEU A 325 -5.78 -13.02 4.83
CA LEU A 325 -6.99 -13.39 5.58
C LEU A 325 -6.81 -14.74 6.32
N TRP A 326 -6.23 -15.72 5.65
CA TRP A 326 -6.05 -17.07 6.21
C TRP A 326 -5.16 -17.11 7.44
N GLN A 327 -4.08 -16.36 7.44
CA GLN A 327 -3.18 -16.25 8.58
C GLN A 327 -3.91 -15.71 9.81
N ARG A 328 -4.74 -14.68 9.63
CA ARG A 328 -5.46 -14.03 10.71
C ARG A 328 -6.64 -14.83 11.22
N ILE A 329 -7.37 -15.53 10.36
CA ILE A 329 -8.47 -16.40 10.82
C ILE A 329 -7.94 -17.57 11.69
N ARG A 330 -6.72 -18.04 11.43
CA ARG A 330 -6.06 -19.03 12.29
C ARG A 330 -5.67 -18.45 13.64
N SER A 331 -5.34 -17.20 13.71
CA SER A 331 -5.10 -16.46 14.96
C SER A 331 -6.36 -16.38 15.80
N PHE A 332 -7.48 -15.99 15.20
CA PHE A 332 -8.77 -15.98 15.86
C PHE A 332 -9.21 -17.31 16.49
N GLU A 333 -8.86 -18.42 15.86
CA GLU A 333 -9.17 -19.75 16.43
C GLU A 333 -8.41 -20.00 17.74
N ARG A 334 -7.22 -19.39 17.90
CA ARG A 334 -6.37 -19.56 19.09
C ARG A 334 -6.76 -18.65 20.23
N ASP A 335 -6.98 -17.39 19.92
CA ASP A 335 -6.98 -16.31 20.93
C ASP A 335 -8.38 -15.92 21.45
N GLY A 336 -9.44 -16.57 20.99
CA GLY A 336 -10.74 -16.63 21.68
C GLY A 336 -11.67 -15.42 21.59
N SER A 337 -11.26 -14.20 21.22
CA SER A 337 -12.12 -13.03 21.11
C SER A 337 -12.22 -12.45 19.68
N ILE A 338 -13.41 -12.24 19.17
CA ILE A 338 -13.68 -11.51 17.93
C ILE A 338 -14.73 -10.46 18.20
N LEU A 339 -14.48 -9.26 17.72
CA LEU A 339 -15.40 -8.14 17.78
C LEU A 339 -16.03 -7.98 16.40
N VAL A 340 -17.26 -8.43 16.20
CA VAL A 340 -17.98 -8.29 14.93
C VAL A 340 -19.20 -7.41 15.17
N ARG A 341 -19.41 -6.42 14.32
CA ARG A 341 -20.64 -5.64 14.32
C ARG A 341 -21.79 -6.48 13.79
N ALA A 342 -22.97 -6.34 14.38
CA ALA A 342 -24.17 -7.10 13.96
C ALA A 342 -24.43 -6.95 12.46
N GLY A 343 -24.55 -8.09 11.75
CA GLY A 343 -24.82 -8.16 10.30
C GLY A 343 -23.60 -8.02 9.39
N GLU A 344 -22.40 -7.77 9.92
CA GLU A 344 -21.18 -7.78 9.12
C GLU A 344 -20.64 -9.19 8.87
N ASP A 345 -20.93 -10.12 9.78
CA ASP A 345 -20.61 -11.54 9.67
C ASP A 345 -21.22 -12.19 8.42
N ASP A 346 -22.54 -12.08 8.23
CA ASP A 346 -23.21 -12.60 7.05
C ASP A 346 -22.71 -11.95 5.77
N ARG A 347 -22.51 -10.62 5.80
CA ARG A 347 -21.99 -9.86 4.66
C ARG A 347 -20.60 -10.33 4.27
N LEU A 348 -19.74 -10.61 5.23
CA LEU A 348 -18.37 -11.06 4.99
C LEU A 348 -18.36 -12.47 4.38
N VAL A 349 -19.17 -13.41 4.92
CA VAL A 349 -19.33 -14.76 4.36
C VAL A 349 -19.85 -14.71 2.93
N GLN A 350 -20.86 -13.89 2.65
CA GLN A 350 -21.42 -13.71 1.29
C GLN A 350 -20.37 -13.12 0.33
N THR A 351 -19.59 -12.16 0.78
CA THR A 351 -18.54 -11.57 -0.06
C THR A 351 -17.45 -12.59 -0.37
N ALA A 352 -17.05 -13.43 0.58
CA ALA A 352 -16.11 -14.54 0.37
C ALA A 352 -16.65 -15.60 -0.61
N LEU A 353 -17.95 -15.90 -0.56
CA LEU A 353 -18.61 -16.77 -1.53
C LEU A 353 -18.49 -16.20 -2.95
N HIS A 354 -18.79 -14.92 -3.13
CA HIS A 354 -18.65 -14.25 -4.43
C HIS A 354 -17.20 -14.23 -4.92
N VAL A 355 -16.20 -14.11 -4.03
CA VAL A 355 -14.78 -14.27 -4.41
C VAL A 355 -14.55 -15.65 -5.02
N THR A 356 -15.02 -16.72 -4.37
CA THR A 356 -14.88 -18.11 -4.86
C THR A 356 -15.56 -18.27 -6.23
N GLU A 357 -16.76 -17.72 -6.40
CA GLU A 357 -17.51 -17.79 -7.66
C GLU A 357 -16.79 -17.09 -8.81
N ASN A 358 -16.28 -15.87 -8.58
CA ASN A 358 -15.52 -15.14 -9.60
C ASN A 358 -14.25 -15.87 -10.01
N ILE A 359 -13.52 -16.48 -9.06
CA ILE A 359 -12.33 -17.28 -9.38
C ILE A 359 -12.71 -18.48 -10.28
N ARG A 360 -13.82 -19.17 -9.99
CA ARG A 360 -14.34 -20.26 -10.83
C ARG A 360 -14.78 -19.78 -12.22
N GLN A 361 -15.42 -18.62 -12.32
CA GLN A 361 -15.83 -18.02 -13.59
C GLN A 361 -14.61 -17.67 -14.46
N ILE A 362 -13.53 -17.13 -13.87
CA ILE A 362 -12.27 -16.86 -14.58
C ILE A 362 -11.72 -18.18 -15.16
N LYS A 363 -11.67 -19.25 -14.34
CA LYS A 363 -11.21 -20.56 -14.81
C LYS A 363 -12.06 -21.08 -15.97
N LYS A 364 -13.37 -21.02 -15.83
CA LYS A 364 -14.31 -21.43 -16.88
C LYS A 364 -14.12 -20.60 -18.16
N GLY A 365 -13.97 -19.30 -18.04
CA GLY A 365 -13.70 -18.40 -19.18
C GLY A 365 -12.40 -18.76 -19.91
N TRP A 366 -11.35 -19.08 -19.17
CA TRP A 366 -10.10 -19.58 -19.74
C TRP A 366 -10.29 -20.87 -20.52
N ASP A 367 -10.96 -21.86 -19.92
CA ASP A 367 -11.23 -23.15 -20.57
C ASP A 367 -12.09 -22.97 -21.84
N GLN A 368 -13.00 -22.01 -21.86
CA GLN A 368 -13.86 -21.65 -22.98
C GLN A 368 -13.23 -20.62 -23.96
N LYS A 369 -12.03 -20.15 -23.69
CA LYS A 369 -11.33 -19.10 -24.49
C LYS A 369 -12.12 -17.80 -24.61
N THR A 370 -12.87 -17.42 -23.59
CA THR A 370 -13.59 -16.14 -23.51
C THR A 370 -12.79 -15.11 -22.75
N ASP A 371 -13.08 -13.81 -22.96
CA ASP A 371 -12.48 -12.74 -22.19
C ASP A 371 -12.93 -12.81 -20.71
N THR A 372 -11.96 -12.63 -19.82
CA THR A 372 -12.14 -12.69 -18.35
C THR A 372 -11.84 -11.37 -17.65
N LEU A 373 -11.62 -10.27 -18.41
CA LEU A 373 -11.18 -8.99 -17.84
C LEU A 373 -12.22 -8.39 -16.88
N GLU A 374 -13.49 -8.41 -17.26
CA GLU A 374 -14.58 -7.88 -16.41
C GLU A 374 -14.70 -8.68 -15.10
N THR A 375 -14.68 -10.02 -15.20
CA THR A 375 -14.73 -10.90 -14.02
C THR A 375 -13.51 -10.71 -13.12
N ALA A 376 -12.32 -10.53 -13.70
CA ALA A 376 -11.10 -10.24 -12.93
C ALA A 376 -11.19 -8.88 -12.23
N THR A 377 -11.72 -7.86 -12.90
CA THR A 377 -11.94 -6.53 -12.33
C THR A 377 -12.87 -6.61 -11.12
N ALA A 378 -13.98 -7.31 -11.25
CA ALA A 378 -14.91 -7.55 -10.15
C ALA A 378 -14.26 -8.33 -9.00
N LEU A 379 -13.47 -9.38 -9.32
CA LEU A 379 -12.77 -10.19 -8.33
C LEU A 379 -11.80 -9.36 -7.49
N PHE A 380 -10.93 -8.54 -8.10
CA PHE A 380 -9.98 -7.73 -7.35
C PHE A 380 -10.67 -6.65 -6.49
N GLY A 381 -11.80 -6.11 -6.95
CA GLY A 381 -12.66 -5.25 -6.14
C GLY A 381 -13.25 -5.98 -4.92
N LEU A 382 -13.73 -7.21 -5.11
CA LEU A 382 -14.23 -8.05 -4.02
C LEU A 382 -13.15 -8.43 -3.03
N LEU A 383 -11.94 -8.79 -3.49
CA LEU A 383 -10.80 -9.13 -2.64
C LEU A 383 -10.40 -7.96 -1.74
N ASN A 384 -10.29 -6.74 -2.31
CA ASN A 384 -10.04 -5.53 -1.52
C ASN A 384 -11.13 -5.32 -0.46
N LYS A 385 -12.39 -5.36 -0.87
CA LYS A 385 -13.54 -5.16 0.03
C LYS A 385 -13.61 -6.21 1.13
N THR A 386 -13.47 -7.50 0.79
CA THR A 386 -13.48 -8.60 1.77
C THR A 386 -12.37 -8.44 2.78
N SER A 387 -11.16 -8.08 2.31
CA SER A 387 -10.01 -7.89 3.19
C SER A 387 -10.18 -6.69 4.11
N ALA A 388 -10.65 -5.56 3.60
CA ALA A 388 -10.90 -4.37 4.43
C ALA A 388 -11.99 -4.62 5.48
N LEU A 389 -13.10 -5.28 5.10
CA LEU A 389 -14.17 -5.65 6.04
C LEU A 389 -13.67 -6.62 7.12
N PHE A 390 -12.92 -7.66 6.73
CA PHE A 390 -12.40 -8.64 7.67
C PHE A 390 -11.40 -8.02 8.66
N LEU A 391 -10.46 -7.21 8.15
CA LEU A 391 -9.45 -6.56 8.97
C LEU A 391 -10.03 -5.45 9.85
N GLY A 392 -11.15 -4.85 9.46
CA GLY A 392 -11.85 -3.86 10.29
C GLY A 392 -12.62 -4.47 11.47
N ILE A 393 -12.77 -5.80 11.50
CA ILE A 393 -13.37 -6.54 12.64
C ILE A 393 -12.31 -7.34 13.42
N TYR A 394 -11.08 -7.35 12.94
CA TYR A 394 -9.93 -8.01 13.54
C TYR A 394 -9.25 -7.10 14.55
#